data_f638c85061de93b1e0947a8cb02b4417
#
_entry.id   f638c85061de93b1e0947a8cb02b4417
#
_cell.length_a   1.000
_cell.length_b   1.000
_cell.length_c   1.000
_cell.angle_alpha   90.00
_cell.angle_beta   90.00
_cell.angle_gamma   90.00
#
_symmetry.space_group_name_H-M   'P 1'
#
loop_
_entity.id
_entity.type
_entity.pdbx_description
1 polymer ?
#
loop_
_entity_poly.entity_id
_entity_poly.type
_entity_poly.pdbx_seq_one_letter_code
_entity_poly.pdbx_strand_id
1 'polypeptide(L)'
;MFRENNDHLQGSLFESTNWMNSGIKAKLNKSWAPIFYEYVFCNIDETPFSLLYSDMGRPNFPVNILLSLEFIKHMKNYSDDELIDNFNFNYLVNYAVGIRVLGELNLAEKTLYDFRTRIYQYLIQYSEQEDLIFNQFLNLTRVFIKKANISTDIQRMDSTMFMSNIKKAGRIALAFDVLYMAVKTIPEEKLTDELKEVLKPEFKTQTIYRSKPSEGQSKLEMLLNLCLEAKNIIENISCINNQDTLRILTRFIKEQAIMDEETKSLKAKDNKDIPSNSLQSAYDEDATYRIKGGKGQSGYVLNIAETCSED
;
A
#
# COMPACT_ATOMS: atom_id res chain seq x y z
N MET A 1 15.51 -24.92 -2.27
CA MET A 1 14.55 -26.05 -2.33
C MET A 1 13.49 -25.84 -1.27
N PHE A 2 12.21 -26.00 -1.63
CA PHE A 2 11.11 -25.90 -0.66
C PHE A 2 11.07 -27.14 0.25
N ARG A 3 10.86 -26.90 1.54
CA ARG A 3 10.63 -27.93 2.55
C ARG A 3 9.65 -27.37 3.58
N GLU A 4 8.54 -28.08 3.82
CA GLU A 4 7.60 -27.78 4.88
C GLU A 4 8.23 -27.99 6.26
N ASN A 5 7.87 -27.15 7.20
CA ASN A 5 8.36 -27.22 8.57
C ASN A 5 7.44 -28.05 9.46
N ASN A 6 7.85 -29.27 9.74
CA ASN A 6 7.19 -30.17 10.67
C ASN A 6 7.96 -30.34 11.99
N ASP A 7 9.06 -29.61 12.21
CA ASP A 7 9.93 -29.77 13.37
C ASP A 7 9.19 -29.42 14.68
N HIS A 8 8.24 -28.49 14.62
CA HIS A 8 7.41 -28.09 15.76
C HIS A 8 6.46 -29.20 16.27
N LEU A 9 6.20 -30.23 15.46
CA LEU A 9 5.36 -31.38 15.84
C LEU A 9 6.14 -32.40 16.68
N GLN A 10 7.46 -32.30 16.74
CA GLN A 10 8.31 -33.20 17.52
C GLN A 10 8.59 -32.54 18.88
N GLY A 11 8.25 -33.25 19.95
CA GLY A 11 8.61 -32.82 21.31
C GLY A 11 10.12 -32.94 21.53
N SER A 12 10.72 -31.96 22.17
CA SER A 12 12.13 -31.95 22.53
C SER A 12 12.28 -32.24 24.03
N LEU A 13 13.21 -33.14 24.39
CA LEU A 13 13.60 -33.37 25.79
C LEU A 13 14.29 -32.12 26.41
N PHE A 14 14.86 -31.27 25.57
CA PHE A 14 15.62 -30.10 25.98
C PHE A 14 14.80 -28.80 25.92
N GLU A 15 13.47 -28.88 25.97
CA GLU A 15 12.64 -27.68 25.97
C GLU A 15 13.02 -26.73 27.09
N SER A 16 13.16 -25.43 26.75
CA SER A 16 13.47 -24.40 27.74
C SER A 16 12.44 -24.35 28.86
N THR A 17 11.19 -24.73 28.60
CA THR A 17 10.12 -24.83 29.60
C THR A 17 10.40 -25.84 30.69
N ASN A 18 11.19 -26.88 30.45
CA ASN A 18 11.52 -27.90 31.46
C ASN A 18 12.38 -27.34 32.60
N TRP A 19 13.12 -26.28 32.31
CA TRP A 19 14.04 -25.63 33.26
C TRP A 19 13.47 -24.36 33.88
N MET A 20 12.28 -23.96 33.46
CA MET A 20 11.62 -22.76 33.98
C MET A 20 11.04 -22.97 35.38
N ASN A 21 11.17 -21.95 36.22
CA ASN A 21 10.44 -21.87 37.49
C ASN A 21 8.93 -21.94 37.22
N SER A 22 8.19 -22.61 38.11
CA SER A 22 6.75 -22.81 37.98
C SER A 22 5.96 -21.52 37.81
N GLY A 23 6.36 -20.42 38.47
CA GLY A 23 5.73 -19.10 38.33
C GLY A 23 5.95 -18.49 36.95
N ILE A 24 7.14 -18.68 36.33
CA ILE A 24 7.42 -18.22 34.97
C ILE A 24 6.63 -19.05 33.96
N LYS A 25 6.57 -20.36 34.15
CA LYS A 25 5.78 -21.27 33.32
C LYS A 25 4.28 -20.93 33.36
N ALA A 26 3.75 -20.59 34.53
CA ALA A 26 2.38 -20.14 34.66
C ALA A 26 2.10 -18.79 33.92
N LYS A 27 3.07 -17.87 33.92
CA LYS A 27 2.99 -16.62 33.14
C LYS A 27 3.06 -16.87 31.63
N LEU A 28 3.92 -17.77 31.18
CA LEU A 28 4.00 -18.19 29.78
C LEU A 28 2.64 -18.72 29.30
N ASN A 29 2.05 -19.65 30.06
CA ASN A 29 0.78 -20.26 29.71
C ASN A 29 -0.41 -19.27 29.68
N LYS A 30 -0.31 -18.14 30.39
CA LYS A 30 -1.29 -17.05 30.39
C LYS A 30 -0.97 -15.95 29.36
N SER A 31 0.16 -16.05 28.67
CA SER A 31 0.58 -15.07 27.69
C SER A 31 -0.12 -15.27 26.34
N TRP A 32 0.12 -14.35 25.41
CA TRP A 32 -0.38 -14.43 24.05
C TRP A 32 0.29 -15.55 23.21
N ALA A 33 1.48 -16.02 23.62
CA ALA A 33 2.30 -16.91 22.80
C ALA A 33 1.69 -18.31 22.58
N PRO A 34 1.11 -19.00 23.58
CA PRO A 34 0.41 -20.27 23.35
C PRO A 34 -0.81 -20.13 22.43
N ILE A 35 -1.57 -19.04 22.59
CA ILE A 35 -2.74 -18.76 21.74
C ILE A 35 -2.30 -18.53 20.29
N PHE A 36 -1.25 -17.73 20.09
CA PHE A 36 -0.70 -17.50 18.76
C PHE A 36 -0.18 -18.79 18.12
N TYR A 37 0.54 -19.60 18.88
CA TYR A 37 1.04 -20.90 18.41
C TYR A 37 -0.10 -21.80 17.92
N GLU A 38 -1.13 -21.97 18.75
CA GLU A 38 -2.24 -22.90 18.46
C GLU A 38 -3.12 -22.41 17.31
N TYR A 39 -3.48 -21.10 17.30
CA TYR A 39 -4.51 -20.58 16.39
C TYR A 39 -3.93 -19.90 15.15
N VAL A 40 -2.66 -19.49 15.16
CA VAL A 40 -2.03 -18.86 14.02
C VAL A 40 -0.96 -19.77 13.43
N PHE A 41 0.12 -20.02 14.15
CA PHE A 41 1.27 -20.74 13.63
C PHE A 41 0.93 -22.14 13.12
N CYS A 42 0.21 -22.95 13.90
CA CYS A 42 -0.20 -24.31 13.52
C CYS A 42 -1.26 -24.37 12.40
N ASN A 43 -1.84 -23.25 12.00
CA ASN A 43 -2.84 -23.19 10.94
C ASN A 43 -2.31 -22.50 9.67
N ILE A 44 -1.01 -22.19 9.59
CA ILE A 44 -0.39 -21.68 8.37
C ILE A 44 -0.19 -22.84 7.41
N ASP A 45 -0.73 -22.69 6.20
CA ASP A 45 -0.46 -23.59 5.09
C ASP A 45 0.75 -23.08 4.31
N GLU A 46 1.87 -23.84 4.38
CA GLU A 46 3.10 -23.49 3.68
C GLU A 46 3.09 -23.90 2.19
N THR A 47 2.19 -24.79 1.79
CA THR A 47 2.16 -25.39 0.44
C THR A 47 2.12 -24.33 -0.68
N PRO A 48 1.28 -23.28 -0.62
CA PRO A 48 1.24 -22.26 -1.68
C PRO A 48 2.56 -21.51 -1.88
N PHE A 49 3.40 -21.45 -0.83
CA PHE A 49 4.69 -20.76 -0.89
C PHE A 49 5.78 -21.57 -1.57
N SER A 50 5.52 -22.84 -1.91
CA SER A 50 6.46 -23.67 -2.69
C SER A 50 6.87 -23.01 -3.99
N LEU A 51 5.97 -22.26 -4.61
CA LEU A 51 6.19 -21.49 -5.85
C LEU A 51 7.32 -20.44 -5.74
N LEU A 52 7.66 -20.01 -4.54
CA LEU A 52 8.71 -19.03 -4.28
C LEU A 52 10.13 -19.64 -4.27
N TYR A 53 10.25 -20.94 -4.35
CA TYR A 53 11.51 -21.66 -4.19
C TYR A 53 11.77 -22.62 -5.35
N SER A 54 13.05 -22.83 -5.65
CA SER A 54 13.47 -23.79 -6.67
C SER A 54 13.42 -25.23 -6.14
N ASP A 55 13.36 -26.19 -7.05
CA ASP A 55 13.31 -27.63 -6.70
C ASP A 55 14.64 -28.16 -6.14
N MET A 56 15.76 -27.45 -6.37
CA MET A 56 17.10 -27.85 -5.94
C MET A 56 17.79 -26.78 -5.11
N GLY A 57 18.75 -27.20 -4.30
CA GLY A 57 19.58 -26.32 -3.49
C GLY A 57 19.37 -26.48 -2.00
N ARG A 58 19.86 -25.53 -1.21
CA ARG A 58 19.68 -25.51 0.24
C ARG A 58 18.20 -25.38 0.59
N PRO A 59 17.69 -26.09 1.61
CA PRO A 59 16.35 -25.89 2.13
C PRO A 59 16.09 -24.45 2.53
N ASN A 60 14.85 -24.01 2.35
CA ASN A 60 14.39 -22.70 2.80
C ASN A 60 14.43 -22.59 4.33
N PHE A 61 14.52 -21.35 4.82
CA PHE A 61 14.12 -21.07 6.19
C PHE A 61 12.60 -21.31 6.31
N PRO A 62 12.10 -21.90 7.42
CA PRO A 62 10.69 -22.27 7.55
C PRO A 62 9.74 -21.12 7.24
N VAL A 63 8.85 -21.33 6.28
CA VAL A 63 7.93 -20.29 5.79
C VAL A 63 6.89 -19.93 6.85
N ASN A 64 6.37 -20.92 7.57
CA ASN A 64 5.44 -20.69 8.66
C ASN A 64 6.03 -19.80 9.77
N ILE A 65 7.34 -19.91 10.04
CA ILE A 65 8.04 -19.02 10.97
C ILE A 65 8.12 -17.61 10.38
N LEU A 66 8.59 -17.45 9.13
CA LEU A 66 8.73 -16.14 8.48
C LEU A 66 7.40 -15.40 8.41
N LEU A 67 6.34 -16.09 8.01
CA LEU A 67 5.00 -15.49 7.92
C LEU A 67 4.44 -15.14 9.32
N SER A 68 4.65 -16.00 10.31
CA SER A 68 4.27 -15.69 11.69
C SER A 68 4.99 -14.47 12.23
N LEU A 69 6.27 -14.29 11.88
CA LEU A 69 7.04 -13.12 12.27
C LEU A 69 6.51 -11.84 11.64
N GLU A 70 6.02 -11.87 10.40
CA GLU A 70 5.34 -10.72 9.80
C GLU A 70 4.07 -10.37 10.59
N PHE A 71 3.25 -11.34 10.98
CA PHE A 71 2.09 -11.09 11.81
C PHE A 71 2.46 -10.54 13.20
N ILE A 72 3.49 -11.10 13.85
CA ILE A 72 3.97 -10.63 15.15
C ILE A 72 4.50 -9.19 15.04
N LYS A 73 5.24 -8.88 13.97
CA LYS A 73 5.73 -7.53 13.70
C LYS A 73 4.62 -6.50 13.73
N HIS A 74 3.55 -6.75 12.97
CA HIS A 74 2.40 -5.84 12.91
C HIS A 74 1.61 -5.82 14.22
N MET A 75 1.39 -6.97 14.86
CA MET A 75 0.68 -7.08 16.15
C MET A 75 1.39 -6.33 17.28
N LYS A 76 2.73 -6.28 17.25
CA LYS A 76 3.56 -5.65 18.29
C LYS A 76 4.10 -4.29 17.88
N ASN A 77 3.89 -3.88 16.62
CA ASN A 77 4.45 -2.67 16.03
C ASN A 77 5.98 -2.61 16.12
N TYR A 78 6.64 -3.74 15.83
CA TYR A 78 8.09 -3.82 15.82
C TYR A 78 8.68 -3.24 14.52
N SER A 79 9.85 -2.61 14.62
CA SER A 79 10.76 -2.44 13.49
C SER A 79 11.35 -3.80 13.04
N ASP A 80 12.07 -3.84 11.92
CA ASP A 80 12.71 -5.08 11.47
C ASP A 80 13.83 -5.51 12.44
N ASP A 81 14.61 -4.55 12.95
CA ASP A 81 15.67 -4.81 13.92
C ASP A 81 15.09 -5.38 15.22
N GLU A 82 14.04 -4.73 15.76
CA GLU A 82 13.35 -5.20 16.96
C GLU A 82 12.72 -6.59 16.77
N LEU A 83 12.19 -6.88 15.58
CA LEU A 83 11.65 -8.21 15.27
C LEU A 83 12.74 -9.29 15.34
N ILE A 84 13.90 -9.03 14.74
CA ILE A 84 15.02 -9.95 14.70
C ILE A 84 15.61 -10.15 16.10
N ASP A 85 15.80 -9.08 16.86
CA ASP A 85 16.25 -9.16 18.23
C ASP A 85 15.27 -9.95 19.11
N ASN A 86 13.96 -9.69 18.97
CA ASN A 86 12.95 -10.44 19.70
C ASN A 86 12.89 -11.91 19.26
N PHE A 87 13.08 -12.22 17.98
CA PHE A 87 13.17 -13.59 17.54
C PHE A 87 14.36 -14.31 18.17
N ASN A 88 15.53 -13.68 18.20
CA ASN A 88 16.74 -14.30 18.70
C ASN A 88 16.79 -14.42 20.24
N PHE A 89 16.19 -13.49 20.96
CA PHE A 89 16.38 -13.38 22.43
C PHE A 89 15.11 -13.45 23.26
N ASN A 90 13.92 -13.38 22.65
CA ASN A 90 12.66 -13.38 23.39
C ASN A 90 11.97 -14.74 23.29
N TYR A 91 11.94 -15.46 24.41
CA TYR A 91 11.33 -16.81 24.44
C TYR A 91 9.82 -16.80 24.11
N LEU A 92 9.07 -15.74 24.38
CA LEU A 92 7.66 -15.67 24.00
C LEU A 92 7.48 -15.69 22.49
N VAL A 93 8.35 -15.00 21.74
CA VAL A 93 8.33 -15.00 20.29
C VAL A 93 8.73 -16.39 19.77
N ASN A 94 9.79 -16.97 20.31
CA ASN A 94 10.22 -18.35 19.96
C ASN A 94 9.07 -19.35 20.18
N TYR A 95 8.45 -19.29 21.37
CA TYR A 95 7.35 -20.19 21.69
C TYR A 95 6.17 -20.05 20.72
N ALA A 96 5.82 -18.80 20.38
CA ALA A 96 4.71 -18.49 19.47
C ALA A 96 4.94 -19.06 18.05
N VAL A 97 6.20 -19.18 17.61
CA VAL A 97 6.55 -19.72 16.29
C VAL A 97 7.05 -21.17 16.34
N GLY A 98 6.71 -21.90 17.39
CA GLY A 98 6.97 -23.34 17.49
C GLY A 98 8.37 -23.72 17.95
N ILE A 99 9.25 -22.77 18.27
CA ILE A 99 10.61 -23.02 18.75
C ILE A 99 10.56 -23.23 20.26
N ARG A 100 11.06 -24.38 20.73
CA ARG A 100 10.98 -24.76 22.14
C ARG A 100 12.30 -24.58 22.90
N VAL A 101 13.40 -24.41 22.19
CA VAL A 101 14.73 -24.16 22.76
C VAL A 101 15.19 -22.77 22.33
N LEU A 102 15.41 -21.88 23.28
CA LEU A 102 15.90 -20.53 22.96
C LEU A 102 17.30 -20.59 22.32
N GLY A 103 17.45 -19.90 21.18
CA GLY A 103 18.71 -19.90 20.44
C GLY A 103 18.93 -21.11 19.53
N GLU A 104 17.94 -21.98 19.35
CA GLU A 104 18.00 -23.12 18.42
C GLU A 104 18.11 -22.68 16.96
N LEU A 105 17.37 -21.61 16.59
CA LEU A 105 17.42 -21.01 15.28
C LEU A 105 17.91 -19.55 15.38
N ASN A 106 18.66 -19.13 14.38
CA ASN A 106 19.09 -17.75 14.20
C ASN A 106 18.48 -17.18 12.91
N LEU A 107 17.83 -16.05 13.02
CA LEU A 107 17.29 -15.31 11.88
C LEU A 107 18.23 -14.16 11.53
N ALA A 108 18.76 -14.17 10.32
CA ALA A 108 19.49 -13.03 9.76
C ALA A 108 18.54 -12.10 9.02
N GLU A 109 18.78 -10.79 9.08
CA GLU A 109 18.01 -9.76 8.34
C GLU A 109 17.81 -10.12 6.87
N LYS A 110 18.90 -10.58 6.23
CA LYS A 110 18.86 -10.98 4.82
C LYS A 110 17.80 -12.05 4.54
N THR A 111 17.57 -12.98 5.45
CA THR A 111 16.58 -14.05 5.27
C THR A 111 15.17 -13.48 5.19
N LEU A 112 14.85 -12.50 6.04
CA LEU A 112 13.56 -11.82 6.06
C LEU A 112 13.36 -10.99 4.78
N TYR A 113 14.36 -10.20 4.39
CA TYR A 113 14.31 -9.41 3.16
C TYR A 113 14.23 -10.26 1.90
N ASP A 114 14.98 -11.35 1.82
CA ASP A 114 14.91 -12.28 0.69
C ASP A 114 13.50 -12.92 0.57
N PHE A 115 12.86 -13.24 1.69
CA PHE A 115 11.49 -13.75 1.70
C PHE A 115 10.50 -12.72 1.15
N ARG A 116 10.53 -11.49 1.65
CA ARG A 116 9.68 -10.39 1.16
C ARG A 116 9.91 -10.08 -0.32
N THR A 117 11.17 -10.09 -0.75
CA THR A 117 11.53 -9.86 -2.14
C THR A 117 10.95 -10.93 -3.06
N ARG A 118 10.98 -12.20 -2.66
CA ARG A 118 10.38 -13.30 -3.44
C ARG A 118 8.87 -13.15 -3.56
N ILE A 119 8.18 -12.81 -2.48
CA ILE A 119 6.74 -12.54 -2.50
C ILE A 119 6.43 -11.37 -3.46
N TYR A 120 7.18 -10.29 -3.35
CA TYR A 120 7.01 -9.13 -4.21
C TYR A 120 7.24 -9.45 -5.70
N GLN A 121 8.29 -10.21 -6.01
CA GLN A 121 8.56 -10.67 -7.38
C GLN A 121 7.45 -11.58 -7.91
N TYR A 122 6.93 -12.46 -7.07
CA TYR A 122 5.79 -13.30 -7.42
C TYR A 122 4.54 -12.48 -7.76
N LEU A 123 4.21 -11.47 -6.96
CA LEU A 123 3.07 -10.58 -7.20
C LEU A 123 3.22 -9.79 -8.51
N ILE A 124 4.44 -9.34 -8.84
CA ILE A 124 4.69 -8.64 -10.12
C ILE A 124 4.54 -9.61 -11.30
N GLN A 125 5.12 -10.79 -11.19
CA GLN A 125 5.12 -11.77 -12.29
C GLN A 125 3.73 -12.35 -12.55
N TYR A 126 2.92 -12.48 -11.52
CA TYR A 126 1.59 -13.10 -11.54
C TYR A 126 0.54 -12.14 -10.98
N SER A 127 0.45 -10.95 -11.55
CA SER A 127 -0.44 -9.85 -11.09
C SER A 127 -1.93 -10.21 -11.08
N GLU A 128 -2.35 -11.23 -11.82
CA GLU A 128 -3.72 -11.74 -11.83
C GLU A 128 -3.97 -12.84 -10.77
N GLN A 129 -2.93 -13.29 -10.08
CA GLN A 129 -3.06 -14.30 -9.03
C GLN A 129 -3.26 -13.63 -7.67
N GLU A 130 -3.86 -14.40 -6.77
CA GLU A 130 -4.15 -13.95 -5.42
C GLU A 130 -2.87 -13.76 -4.59
N ASP A 131 -2.88 -12.73 -3.75
CA ASP A 131 -1.80 -12.47 -2.80
C ASP A 131 -1.68 -13.61 -1.78
N LEU A 132 -0.52 -14.28 -1.76
CA LEU A 132 -0.27 -15.43 -0.90
C LEU A 132 -0.42 -15.10 0.59
N ILE A 133 0.06 -13.93 1.02
CA ILE A 133 -0.04 -13.49 2.43
C ILE A 133 -1.48 -13.19 2.78
N PHE A 134 -2.18 -12.45 1.91
CA PHE A 134 -3.57 -12.08 2.14
C PHE A 134 -4.47 -13.32 2.22
N ASN A 135 -4.25 -14.31 1.39
CA ASN A 135 -4.98 -15.58 1.44
C ASN A 135 -4.75 -16.33 2.75
N GLN A 136 -3.52 -16.37 3.24
CA GLN A 136 -3.23 -16.94 4.56
C GLN A 136 -3.95 -16.18 5.66
N PHE A 137 -3.93 -14.85 5.61
CA PHE A 137 -4.66 -14.02 6.56
C PHE A 137 -6.17 -14.31 6.55
N LEU A 138 -6.79 -14.44 5.37
CA LEU A 138 -8.21 -14.79 5.26
C LEU A 138 -8.50 -16.19 5.86
N ASN A 139 -7.65 -17.17 5.60
CA ASN A 139 -7.80 -18.52 6.13
C ASN A 139 -7.69 -18.52 7.66
N LEU A 140 -6.70 -17.84 8.21
CA LEU A 140 -6.54 -17.70 9.67
C LEU A 140 -7.71 -16.96 10.30
N THR A 141 -8.22 -15.93 9.64
CA THR A 141 -9.42 -15.20 10.09
C THR A 141 -10.63 -16.12 10.14
N ARG A 142 -10.85 -16.97 9.13
CA ARG A 142 -11.93 -17.98 9.14
C ARG A 142 -11.79 -18.98 10.29
N VAL A 143 -10.56 -19.47 10.56
CA VAL A 143 -10.27 -20.34 11.71
C VAL A 143 -10.60 -19.64 13.02
N PHE A 144 -10.19 -18.38 13.15
CA PHE A 144 -10.44 -17.57 14.34
C PHE A 144 -11.94 -17.34 14.57
N ILE A 145 -12.69 -16.90 13.56
CA ILE A 145 -14.15 -16.69 13.63
C ILE A 145 -14.85 -17.97 14.12
N LYS A 146 -14.50 -19.11 13.53
CA LYS A 146 -15.08 -20.41 13.92
C LYS A 146 -14.74 -20.80 15.34
N LYS A 147 -13.52 -20.62 15.77
CA LYS A 147 -13.05 -21.01 17.12
C LYS A 147 -13.54 -20.07 18.22
N ALA A 148 -13.60 -18.79 17.95
CA ALA A 148 -14.12 -17.77 18.87
C ALA A 148 -15.65 -17.69 18.86
N ASN A 149 -16.34 -18.49 18.01
CA ASN A 149 -17.79 -18.48 17.84
C ASN A 149 -18.35 -17.07 17.59
N ILE A 150 -17.66 -16.30 16.75
CA ILE A 150 -18.07 -14.93 16.40
C ILE A 150 -19.22 -15.00 15.39
N SER A 151 -20.37 -14.41 15.72
CA SER A 151 -21.45 -14.20 14.74
C SER A 151 -21.04 -13.08 13.77
N THR A 152 -21.27 -13.29 12.48
CA THR A 152 -21.08 -12.29 11.43
C THR A 152 -22.41 -11.77 10.89
N ASP A 153 -23.53 -12.11 11.53
CA ASP A 153 -24.88 -11.81 11.05
C ASP A 153 -25.23 -10.33 11.21
N ILE A 154 -24.70 -9.69 12.26
CA ILE A 154 -24.90 -8.26 12.52
C ILE A 154 -23.58 -7.57 12.36
N GLN A 155 -23.53 -6.57 11.47
CA GLN A 155 -22.35 -5.78 11.17
C GLN A 155 -22.67 -4.30 11.30
N ARG A 156 -21.73 -3.55 11.92
CA ARG A 156 -21.71 -2.11 11.89
C ARG A 156 -20.61 -1.65 10.93
N MET A 157 -20.95 -0.71 10.04
CA MET A 157 -20.01 -0.13 9.10
C MET A 157 -19.87 1.36 9.36
N ASP A 158 -18.66 1.84 9.46
CA ASP A 158 -18.35 3.27 9.53
C ASP A 158 -17.27 3.64 8.51
N SER A 159 -17.35 4.88 8.03
CA SER A 159 -16.40 5.42 7.08
C SER A 159 -15.57 6.51 7.73
N THR A 160 -14.27 6.37 7.73
CA THR A 160 -13.35 7.41 8.16
C THR A 160 -12.46 7.89 7.04
N MET A 161 -12.05 9.17 7.11
CA MET A 161 -11.09 9.73 6.16
C MET A 161 -9.66 9.50 6.66
N PHE A 162 -8.86 8.89 5.82
CA PHE A 162 -7.42 8.79 6.00
C PHE A 162 -6.77 9.94 5.25
N MET A 163 -6.15 10.88 5.98
CA MET A 163 -5.49 12.02 5.34
C MET A 163 -4.23 11.52 4.63
N SER A 164 -4.18 11.73 3.31
CA SER A 164 -2.93 11.51 2.57
C SER A 164 -1.96 12.66 2.84
N ASN A 165 -0.66 12.37 2.74
CA ASN A 165 0.40 13.40 2.82
C ASN A 165 0.45 14.29 1.56
N ILE A 166 -0.66 14.31 0.77
CA ILE A 166 -0.75 15.10 -0.44
C ILE A 166 -0.88 16.58 -0.06
N LYS A 167 0.01 17.37 -0.62
CA LYS A 167 -0.09 18.82 -0.55
C LYS A 167 -1.44 19.24 -1.14
N LYS A 168 -2.27 19.95 -0.36
CA LYS A 168 -3.49 20.57 -0.88
C LYS A 168 -3.09 21.54 -1.98
N ALA A 169 -3.25 21.14 -3.22
CA ALA A 169 -2.96 21.96 -4.37
C ALA A 169 -4.25 22.68 -4.79
N GLY A 170 -4.17 23.99 -4.98
CA GLY A 170 -5.23 24.72 -5.69
C GLY A 170 -5.28 24.26 -7.14
N ARG A 171 -6.41 24.50 -7.84
CA ARG A 171 -6.62 24.08 -9.24
C ARG A 171 -5.46 24.45 -10.18
N ILE A 172 -4.89 25.65 -10.03
CA ILE A 172 -3.75 26.11 -10.84
C ILE A 172 -2.50 25.28 -10.55
N ALA A 173 -2.24 24.98 -9.27
CA ALA A 173 -1.08 24.19 -8.90
C ALA A 173 -1.23 22.72 -9.38
N LEU A 174 -2.43 22.16 -9.28
CA LEU A 174 -2.72 20.82 -9.83
C LEU A 174 -2.56 20.80 -11.35
N ALA A 175 -3.09 21.81 -12.06
CA ALA A 175 -2.95 21.93 -13.51
C ALA A 175 -1.47 22.02 -13.92
N PHE A 176 -0.68 22.80 -13.17
CA PHE A 176 0.76 22.89 -13.42
C PHE A 176 1.45 21.54 -13.17
N ASP A 177 1.16 20.85 -12.07
CA ASP A 177 1.82 19.58 -11.73
C ASP A 177 1.49 18.48 -12.77
N VAL A 178 0.23 18.39 -13.23
CA VAL A 178 -0.18 17.46 -14.31
C VAL A 178 0.52 17.81 -15.63
N LEU A 179 0.55 19.09 -16.01
CA LEU A 179 1.24 19.55 -17.21
C LEU A 179 2.75 19.27 -17.14
N TYR A 180 3.38 19.57 -16.03
CA TYR A 180 4.81 19.37 -15.83
C TYR A 180 5.22 17.89 -15.94
N MET A 181 4.40 16.98 -15.36
CA MET A 181 4.61 15.55 -15.53
C MET A 181 4.49 15.12 -17.00
N ALA A 182 3.46 15.62 -17.69
CA ALA A 182 3.25 15.31 -19.10
C ALA A 182 4.43 15.80 -19.99
N VAL A 183 4.85 17.04 -19.81
CA VAL A 183 5.96 17.64 -20.59
C VAL A 183 7.26 16.87 -20.38
N LYS A 184 7.53 16.36 -19.16
CA LYS A 184 8.74 15.55 -18.90
C LYS A 184 8.78 14.21 -19.65
N THR A 185 7.65 13.69 -20.08
CA THR A 185 7.62 12.43 -20.87
C THR A 185 7.76 12.64 -22.37
N ILE A 186 7.67 13.90 -22.83
CA ILE A 186 7.80 14.25 -24.25
C ILE A 186 9.28 14.45 -24.59
N PRO A 187 9.80 13.82 -25.65
CA PRO A 187 11.17 14.08 -26.13
C PRO A 187 11.36 15.57 -26.48
N GLU A 188 12.50 16.12 -26.11
CA GLU A 188 12.82 17.55 -26.27
C GLU A 188 12.63 18.08 -27.69
N GLU A 189 12.88 17.23 -28.70
CA GLU A 189 12.75 17.52 -30.14
C GLU A 189 11.29 17.77 -30.56
N LYS A 190 10.33 17.26 -29.79
CA LYS A 190 8.89 17.36 -30.05
C LYS A 190 8.19 18.40 -29.16
N LEU A 191 8.93 19.02 -28.26
CA LEU A 191 8.39 20.09 -27.40
C LEU A 191 8.33 21.39 -28.18
N THR A 192 7.18 22.05 -28.15
CA THR A 192 7.01 23.44 -28.59
C THR A 192 7.76 24.39 -27.65
N ASP A 193 8.02 25.61 -28.10
CA ASP A 193 8.71 26.60 -27.27
C ASP A 193 7.90 26.94 -26.01
N GLU A 194 6.58 26.95 -26.11
CA GLU A 194 5.65 27.16 -24.97
C GLU A 194 5.75 26.05 -23.94
N LEU A 195 5.81 24.78 -24.37
CA LEU A 195 5.97 23.65 -23.47
C LEU A 195 7.38 23.57 -22.85
N LYS A 196 8.43 24.03 -23.56
CA LYS A 196 9.77 24.16 -22.98
C LYS A 196 9.82 25.17 -21.84
N GLU A 197 9.06 26.26 -21.94
CA GLU A 197 8.96 27.25 -20.85
C GLU A 197 8.42 26.65 -19.56
N VAL A 198 7.52 25.65 -19.62
CA VAL A 198 6.94 24.96 -18.45
C VAL A 198 8.02 24.30 -17.60
N LEU A 199 9.13 23.85 -18.20
CA LEU A 199 10.24 23.21 -17.48
C LEU A 199 11.13 24.20 -16.71
N LYS A 200 11.00 25.51 -17.00
CA LYS A 200 11.80 26.52 -16.33
C LYS A 200 11.25 26.84 -14.92
N PRO A 201 12.11 27.02 -13.91
CA PRO A 201 11.68 27.35 -12.53
C PRO A 201 10.89 28.66 -12.45
N GLU A 202 11.18 29.63 -13.32
CA GLU A 202 10.53 30.92 -13.39
C GLU A 202 9.05 30.78 -13.75
N PHE A 203 8.71 29.86 -14.66
CA PHE A 203 7.32 29.61 -15.08
C PHE A 203 6.46 29.17 -13.89
N LYS A 204 6.95 28.24 -13.09
CA LYS A 204 6.27 27.80 -11.85
C LYS A 204 6.03 28.97 -10.89
N THR A 205 7.05 29.79 -10.69
CA THR A 205 7.01 30.92 -9.78
C THR A 205 5.98 31.95 -10.24
N GLN A 206 5.92 32.28 -11.51
CA GLN A 206 4.99 33.26 -12.09
C GLN A 206 3.55 32.72 -12.12
N THR A 207 3.38 31.43 -12.39
CA THR A 207 2.07 30.82 -12.55
C THR A 207 1.40 30.53 -11.21
N ILE A 208 2.13 30.01 -10.23
CA ILE A 208 1.55 29.58 -8.94
C ILE A 208 1.68 30.68 -7.88
N TYR A 209 2.87 31.26 -7.69
CA TYR A 209 3.16 32.10 -6.51
C TYR A 209 2.93 33.60 -6.77
N ARG A 210 3.04 34.06 -8.00
CA ARG A 210 2.85 35.49 -8.36
C ARG A 210 1.54 35.74 -9.11
N SER A 211 0.47 35.01 -8.75
CA SER A 211 -0.85 35.21 -9.37
C SER A 211 -1.72 36.13 -8.55
N LYS A 212 -2.30 37.13 -9.18
CA LYS A 212 -3.38 37.92 -8.59
C LYS A 212 -4.70 37.13 -8.67
N PRO A 213 -5.62 37.25 -7.73
CA PRO A 213 -6.92 36.57 -7.77
C PRO A 213 -7.69 36.77 -9.08
N SER A 214 -7.61 38.00 -9.66
CA SER A 214 -8.25 38.36 -10.94
C SER A 214 -7.67 37.62 -12.16
N GLU A 215 -6.44 37.10 -12.07
CA GLU A 215 -5.76 36.40 -13.17
C GLU A 215 -5.95 34.86 -13.08
N GLY A 216 -6.58 34.38 -12.02
CA GLY A 216 -6.67 32.95 -11.74
C GLY A 216 -7.37 32.13 -12.82
N GLN A 217 -8.47 32.67 -13.35
CA GLN A 217 -9.25 32.03 -14.41
C GLN A 217 -8.45 31.94 -15.72
N SER A 218 -7.87 33.03 -16.17
CA SER A 218 -7.09 33.09 -17.42
C SER A 218 -5.83 32.22 -17.36
N LYS A 219 -5.15 32.16 -16.21
CA LYS A 219 -3.99 31.29 -15.99
C LYS A 219 -4.37 29.82 -16.00
N LEU A 220 -5.50 29.46 -15.39
CA LEU A 220 -6.00 28.09 -15.43
C LEU A 220 -6.34 27.67 -16.86
N GLU A 221 -7.03 28.50 -17.62
CA GLU A 221 -7.35 28.24 -19.02
C GLU A 221 -6.10 28.14 -19.91
N MET A 222 -5.10 28.96 -19.67
CA MET A 222 -3.80 28.83 -20.33
C MET A 222 -3.16 27.45 -20.05
N LEU A 223 -3.10 27.02 -18.79
CA LEU A 223 -2.54 25.72 -18.43
C LEU A 223 -3.35 24.57 -19.02
N LEU A 224 -4.68 24.65 -19.06
CA LEU A 224 -5.54 23.63 -19.66
C LEU A 224 -5.27 23.50 -21.17
N ASN A 225 -5.05 24.60 -21.88
CA ASN A 225 -4.74 24.58 -23.31
C ASN A 225 -3.35 23.97 -23.56
N LEU A 226 -2.34 24.28 -22.72
CA LEU A 226 -1.04 23.61 -22.77
C LEU A 226 -1.16 22.10 -22.43
N CYS A 227 -2.04 21.71 -21.52
CA CYS A 227 -2.34 20.30 -21.28
C CYS A 227 -2.95 19.62 -22.51
N LEU A 228 -3.84 20.29 -23.24
CA LEU A 228 -4.40 19.76 -24.49
C LEU A 228 -3.32 19.59 -25.57
N GLU A 229 -2.44 20.55 -25.71
CA GLU A 229 -1.31 20.50 -26.63
C GLU A 229 -0.37 19.33 -26.29
N ALA A 230 0.04 19.20 -25.03
CA ALA A 230 0.86 18.09 -24.55
C ALA A 230 0.19 16.73 -24.79
N LYS A 231 -1.13 16.64 -24.55
CA LYS A 231 -1.93 15.42 -24.84
C LYS A 231 -1.84 15.04 -26.31
N ASN A 232 -2.06 15.99 -27.22
CA ASN A 232 -2.02 15.74 -28.67
C ASN A 232 -0.62 15.28 -29.11
N ILE A 233 0.44 15.81 -28.53
CA ILE A 233 1.81 15.37 -28.83
C ILE A 233 2.03 13.95 -28.33
N ILE A 234 1.63 13.64 -27.09
CA ILE A 234 1.81 12.31 -26.47
C ILE A 234 1.03 11.23 -27.24
N GLU A 235 -0.19 11.51 -27.68
CA GLU A 235 -1.01 10.59 -28.49
C GLU A 235 -0.34 10.20 -29.80
N ASN A 236 0.48 11.09 -30.36
CA ASN A 236 1.25 10.85 -31.60
C ASN A 236 2.62 10.18 -31.35
N ILE A 237 2.98 9.90 -30.07
CA ILE A 237 4.21 9.22 -29.71
C ILE A 237 3.87 7.78 -29.30
N SER A 238 4.15 6.81 -30.16
CA SER A 238 3.93 5.38 -29.88
C SER A 238 4.95 4.84 -28.86
N CYS A 239 4.89 5.26 -27.60
CA CYS A 239 5.76 4.78 -26.53
C CYS A 239 4.91 4.23 -25.38
N ILE A 240 5.17 2.98 -24.97
CA ILE A 240 4.44 2.26 -23.91
C ILE A 240 4.56 2.99 -22.55
N ASN A 241 5.69 3.67 -22.30
CA ASN A 241 5.95 4.37 -21.03
C ASN A 241 5.08 5.64 -20.79
N ASN A 242 4.30 6.07 -21.77
CA ASN A 242 3.50 7.30 -21.69
C ASN A 242 2.02 7.04 -21.36
N GLN A 243 1.59 5.79 -21.23
CA GLN A 243 0.17 5.44 -21.06
C GLN A 243 -0.43 6.01 -19.75
N ASP A 244 0.28 5.90 -18.63
CA ASP A 244 -0.19 6.43 -17.35
C ASP A 244 -0.26 7.96 -17.37
N THR A 245 0.72 8.61 -17.91
CA THR A 245 0.73 10.07 -18.04
C THR A 245 -0.40 10.56 -18.93
N LEU A 246 -0.64 9.89 -20.05
CA LEU A 246 -1.74 10.21 -20.96
C LEU A 246 -3.11 9.99 -20.29
N ARG A 247 -3.24 8.95 -19.50
CA ARG A 247 -4.46 8.64 -18.75
C ARG A 247 -4.77 9.72 -17.72
N ILE A 248 -3.77 10.11 -16.90
CA ILE A 248 -3.90 11.18 -15.91
C ILE A 248 -4.26 12.52 -16.59
N LEU A 249 -3.55 12.87 -17.64
CA LEU A 249 -3.76 14.10 -18.40
C LEU A 249 -5.16 14.16 -19.03
N THR A 250 -5.61 13.05 -19.61
CA THR A 250 -6.95 12.93 -20.21
C THR A 250 -8.04 13.03 -19.15
N ARG A 251 -7.87 12.35 -18.01
CA ARG A 251 -8.78 12.43 -16.86
C ARG A 251 -8.85 13.87 -16.36
N PHE A 252 -7.72 14.52 -16.15
CA PHE A 252 -7.66 15.90 -15.66
C PHE A 252 -8.39 16.88 -16.59
N ILE A 253 -8.13 16.82 -17.90
CA ILE A 253 -8.81 17.69 -18.89
C ILE A 253 -10.31 17.46 -18.84
N LYS A 254 -10.76 16.20 -18.86
CA LYS A 254 -12.20 15.85 -18.82
C LYS A 254 -12.90 16.39 -17.57
N GLU A 255 -12.23 16.35 -16.42
CA GLU A 255 -12.79 16.77 -15.14
C GLU A 255 -12.80 18.28 -14.98
N GLN A 256 -11.78 19.00 -15.49
CA GLN A 256 -11.54 20.41 -15.20
C GLN A 256 -11.96 21.37 -16.33
N ALA A 257 -12.17 20.88 -17.54
CA ALA A 257 -12.39 21.73 -18.70
C ALA A 257 -13.62 21.35 -19.52
N ILE A 258 -14.11 22.34 -20.28
CA ILE A 258 -15.11 22.21 -21.33
C ILE A 258 -14.46 22.68 -22.63
N MET A 259 -14.69 21.93 -23.71
CA MET A 259 -14.24 22.35 -25.05
C MET A 259 -15.20 23.44 -25.57
N ASP A 260 -14.66 24.56 -25.98
CA ASP A 260 -15.37 25.59 -26.73
C ASP A 260 -15.41 25.15 -28.21
N GLU A 261 -16.60 24.95 -28.74
CA GLU A 261 -16.79 24.43 -30.11
C GLU A 261 -16.34 25.44 -31.20
N GLU A 262 -16.44 26.75 -30.91
CA GLU A 262 -16.07 27.82 -31.86
C GLU A 262 -14.57 28.01 -31.95
N THR A 263 -13.89 28.10 -30.79
CA THR A 263 -12.46 28.39 -30.73
C THR A 263 -11.57 27.15 -30.66
N LYS A 264 -12.16 25.95 -30.44
CA LYS A 264 -11.46 24.68 -30.15
C LYS A 264 -10.47 24.79 -28.99
N SER A 265 -10.67 25.75 -28.10
CA SER A 265 -9.88 25.95 -26.89
C SER A 265 -10.61 25.40 -25.67
N LEU A 266 -9.84 25.10 -24.60
CA LEU A 266 -10.40 24.65 -23.34
C LEU A 266 -10.74 25.85 -22.45
N LYS A 267 -11.95 25.85 -21.93
CA LYS A 267 -12.41 26.76 -20.88
C LYS A 267 -12.50 25.99 -19.56
N ALA A 268 -12.12 26.62 -18.46
CA ALA A 268 -12.22 25.98 -17.15
C ALA A 268 -13.69 25.87 -16.70
N LYS A 269 -14.07 24.70 -16.17
CA LYS A 269 -15.36 24.48 -15.52
C LYS A 269 -15.49 25.33 -14.27
N ASP A 270 -16.70 25.69 -13.90
CA ASP A 270 -16.99 26.27 -12.60
C ASP A 270 -16.70 25.26 -11.47
N ASN A 271 -16.33 25.75 -10.29
CA ASN A 271 -16.02 24.87 -9.15
C ASN A 271 -17.20 23.98 -8.74
N LYS A 272 -18.43 24.37 -9.04
CA LYS A 272 -19.64 23.61 -8.75
C LYS A 272 -19.83 22.40 -9.66
N ASP A 273 -19.25 22.45 -10.87
CA ASP A 273 -19.37 21.43 -11.90
C ASP A 273 -18.26 20.40 -11.85
N ILE A 274 -17.34 20.53 -10.89
CA ILE A 274 -16.24 19.59 -10.68
C ILE A 274 -16.71 18.46 -9.76
N PRO A 275 -16.60 17.18 -10.19
CA PRO A 275 -16.99 16.05 -9.36
C PRO A 275 -16.16 15.96 -8.06
N SER A 276 -16.77 15.52 -6.97
CA SER A 276 -16.09 15.34 -5.68
C SER A 276 -14.96 14.29 -5.71
N ASN A 277 -15.03 13.36 -6.66
CA ASN A 277 -14.02 12.34 -6.91
C ASN A 277 -13.01 12.73 -8.00
N SER A 278 -12.95 14.03 -8.36
CA SER A 278 -11.96 14.53 -9.32
C SER A 278 -10.54 14.37 -8.80
N LEU A 279 -9.58 14.35 -9.72
CA LEU A 279 -8.16 14.27 -9.44
C LEU A 279 -7.73 15.36 -8.44
N GLN A 280 -7.10 14.94 -7.32
CA GLN A 280 -6.62 15.84 -6.28
C GLN A 280 -5.10 16.02 -6.31
N SER A 281 -4.38 15.11 -6.94
CA SER A 281 -2.93 15.15 -7.09
C SER A 281 -2.52 14.50 -8.41
N ALA A 282 -1.50 15.06 -9.06
CA ALA A 282 -0.89 14.46 -10.24
C ALA A 282 -0.09 13.18 -9.92
N TYR A 283 0.25 12.98 -8.63
CA TYR A 283 1.08 11.87 -8.15
C TYR A 283 0.27 10.78 -7.44
N ASP A 284 -1.01 11.02 -7.19
CA ASP A 284 -1.89 10.11 -6.47
C ASP A 284 -3.32 10.27 -6.98
N GLU A 285 -3.74 9.34 -7.82
CA GLU A 285 -5.03 9.36 -8.50
C GLU A 285 -6.19 8.92 -7.63
N ASP A 286 -5.91 8.17 -6.57
CA ASP A 286 -6.93 7.55 -5.72
C ASP A 286 -7.39 8.48 -4.60
N ALA A 287 -6.63 9.54 -4.35
CA ALA A 287 -7.01 10.54 -3.37
C ALA A 287 -8.27 11.30 -3.79
N THR A 288 -9.25 11.33 -2.91
CA THR A 288 -10.55 12.02 -3.11
C THR A 288 -10.68 13.23 -2.18
N TYR A 289 -11.60 14.14 -2.53
CA TYR A 289 -11.94 15.29 -1.70
C TYR A 289 -13.34 15.11 -1.11
N ARG A 290 -13.46 15.31 0.20
CA ARG A 290 -14.74 15.30 0.90
C ARG A 290 -14.85 16.43 1.90
N ILE A 291 -16.08 16.89 2.17
CA ILE A 291 -16.38 17.83 3.24
C ILE A 291 -17.03 17.04 4.38
N LYS A 292 -16.39 17.03 5.56
CA LYS A 292 -16.93 16.45 6.79
C LYS A 292 -16.90 17.50 7.90
N GLY A 293 -18.05 17.78 8.53
CA GLY A 293 -18.14 18.78 9.59
C GLY A 293 -17.77 20.21 9.15
N GLY A 294 -18.04 20.58 7.89
CA GLY A 294 -17.70 21.90 7.33
C GLY A 294 -16.23 22.09 6.93
N LYS A 295 -15.39 21.06 7.11
CA LYS A 295 -13.96 21.09 6.75
C LYS A 295 -13.69 20.20 5.54
N GLY A 296 -13.04 20.78 4.52
CA GLY A 296 -12.56 20.03 3.35
C GLY A 296 -11.34 19.16 3.71
N GLN A 297 -11.38 17.90 3.35
CA GLN A 297 -10.32 16.93 3.58
C GLN A 297 -10.00 16.21 2.26
N SER A 298 -8.72 16.07 1.94
CA SER A 298 -8.24 15.28 0.81
C SER A 298 -7.53 14.03 1.34
N GLY A 299 -7.81 12.88 0.74
CA GLY A 299 -7.23 11.61 1.17
C GLY A 299 -8.06 10.42 0.73
N TYR A 300 -7.99 9.35 1.50
CA TYR A 300 -8.68 8.10 1.22
C TYR A 300 -9.85 7.90 2.16
N VAL A 301 -10.87 7.20 1.68
CA VAL A 301 -11.97 6.73 2.51
C VAL A 301 -11.68 5.31 2.95
N LEU A 302 -11.52 5.10 4.24
CA LEU A 302 -11.44 3.79 4.84
C LEU A 302 -12.84 3.41 5.36
N ASN A 303 -13.39 2.33 4.83
CA ASN A 303 -14.59 1.72 5.36
C ASN A 303 -14.19 0.61 6.33
N ILE A 304 -14.62 0.73 7.58
CA ILE A 304 -14.37 -0.25 8.62
C ILE A 304 -15.70 -0.94 8.90
N ALA A 305 -15.72 -2.26 8.77
CA ALA A 305 -16.83 -3.09 9.19
C ALA A 305 -16.41 -3.86 10.45
N GLU A 306 -17.26 -3.85 11.47
CA GLU A 306 -17.09 -4.65 12.68
C GLU A 306 -18.32 -5.52 12.89
N THR A 307 -18.09 -6.73 13.41
CA THR A 307 -19.20 -7.59 13.87
C THR A 307 -19.66 -7.10 15.23
N CYS A 308 -20.98 -7.06 15.42
CA CYS A 308 -21.60 -6.66 16.68
C CYS A 308 -22.31 -7.87 17.28
N SER A 309 -22.18 -8.07 18.61
CA SER A 309 -23.10 -8.91 19.39
C SER A 309 -24.25 -8.05 19.91
N GLU A 310 -25.40 -8.67 20.15
CA GLU A 310 -26.56 -7.99 20.74
C GLU A 310 -26.41 -7.75 22.26
N ASP A 311 -25.24 -7.99 22.85
CA ASP A 311 -24.97 -7.83 24.29
C ASP A 311 -24.48 -6.42 24.63
#